data_18dfb03a72918cccaf7d2e2b99fe6654
#
_entry.id   18dfb03a72918cccaf7d2e2b99fe6654
#
_cell.length_a   1.000
_cell.length_b   1.000
_cell.length_c   1.000
_cell.angle_alpha   90.00
_cell.angle_beta   90.00
_cell.angle_gamma   90.00
#
_symmetry.space_group_name_H-M   'P 1'
#
loop_
_entity.id
_entity.type
_entity.pdbx_description
1 polymer ?
#
loop_
_entity_poly.entity_id
_entity_poly.type
_entity_poly.pdbx_seq_one_letter_code
_entity_poly.pdbx_strand_id
1 'polypeptide(L)'
;SLQSSQDRIKDVSFVIDQLTAWNEKASHPLHNRMDLEHIGMSGHSFGAVTTLAVAGQKLPLNRSFEEERIDAFVAFSPQPGKGLPADRGFGHLAKPMLCMMGTEDASPIDPSFDPAKRREVYSALPKGDKYELVLDGAEHSAFGDNRGLRSRNRNPKHHPAIQQISLRFWDAYLKGDDSAKQWLQSNRPLSATGLGDV
;
A
#
# COMPACT_ATOMS: atom_id res chain seq x y z
N SER A 1 -9.25 -3.87 18.33
CA SER A 1 -8.98 -2.97 19.47
C SER A 1 -7.81 -2.04 19.16
N LEU A 2 -7.69 -0.92 19.86
CA LEU A 2 -6.54 0.00 19.74
C LEU A 2 -5.21 -0.72 20.04
N GLN A 3 -5.20 -1.61 21.03
CA GLN A 3 -4.05 -2.42 21.38
C GLN A 3 -3.59 -3.29 20.19
N SER A 4 -4.50 -3.99 19.54
CA SER A 4 -4.19 -4.82 18.36
C SER A 4 -3.60 -4.01 17.20
N SER A 5 -4.00 -2.75 17.03
CA SER A 5 -3.41 -1.88 16.01
C SER A 5 -1.97 -1.47 16.35
N GLN A 6 -1.72 -1.15 17.61
CA GLN A 6 -0.37 -0.81 18.09
C GLN A 6 0.59 -1.99 18.04
N ASP A 7 0.10 -3.18 18.39
CA ASP A 7 0.91 -4.40 18.35
C ASP A 7 1.35 -4.70 16.91
N ARG A 8 0.44 -4.63 15.93
CA ARG A 8 0.79 -4.82 14.51
C ARG A 8 1.83 -3.84 13.98
N ILE A 9 1.78 -2.58 14.42
CA ILE A 9 2.78 -1.58 14.04
C ILE A 9 4.15 -1.96 14.60
N LYS A 10 4.22 -2.38 15.87
CA LYS A 10 5.46 -2.84 16.51
C LYS A 10 5.99 -4.13 15.89
N ASP A 11 5.09 -5.01 15.46
CA ASP A 11 5.46 -6.27 14.81
C ASP A 11 6.22 -6.02 13.50
N VAL A 12 5.98 -4.91 12.79
CA VAL A 12 6.71 -4.58 11.56
C VAL A 12 8.20 -4.39 11.85
N SER A 13 8.55 -3.53 12.81
CA SER A 13 9.95 -3.32 13.22
C SER A 13 10.58 -4.59 13.75
N PHE A 14 9.85 -5.34 14.57
CA PHE A 14 10.31 -6.62 15.10
C PHE A 14 10.61 -7.64 13.98
N VAL A 15 9.76 -7.74 12.97
CA VAL A 15 9.99 -8.65 11.82
C VAL A 15 11.24 -8.23 11.05
N ILE A 16 11.45 -6.95 10.80
CA ILE A 16 12.65 -6.45 10.12
C ILE A 16 13.91 -6.79 10.97
N ASP A 17 13.86 -6.59 12.28
CA ASP A 17 14.96 -6.93 13.19
C ASP A 17 15.29 -8.44 13.13
N GLN A 18 14.26 -9.30 13.11
CA GLN A 18 14.46 -10.76 13.01
C GLN A 18 15.03 -11.16 11.65
N LEU A 19 14.55 -10.57 10.56
CA LEU A 19 15.07 -10.83 9.22
C LEU A 19 16.55 -10.39 9.12
N THR A 20 16.90 -9.25 9.71
CA THR A 20 18.28 -8.77 9.79
C THR A 20 19.16 -9.78 10.52
N ALA A 21 18.76 -10.20 11.72
CA ALA A 21 19.51 -11.18 12.50
C ALA A 21 19.68 -12.54 11.76
N TRP A 22 18.65 -12.97 11.05
CA TRP A 22 18.71 -14.20 10.24
C TRP A 22 19.60 -14.06 9.00
N ASN A 23 19.60 -12.89 8.36
CA ASN A 23 20.45 -12.60 7.21
C ASN A 23 21.93 -12.54 7.59
N GLU A 24 22.26 -12.11 8.79
CA GLU A 24 23.64 -12.05 9.33
C GLU A 24 24.13 -13.40 9.86
N LYS A 25 23.26 -14.28 10.31
CA LYS A 25 23.61 -15.54 10.98
C LYS A 25 24.06 -16.60 9.98
N ALA A 26 25.37 -16.91 9.94
CA ALA A 26 25.98 -17.85 9.00
C ALA A 26 25.31 -19.26 8.96
N SER A 27 24.75 -19.73 10.08
CA SER A 27 24.07 -21.02 10.16
C SER A 27 22.60 -20.99 9.74
N HIS A 28 22.05 -19.81 9.42
CA HIS A 28 20.63 -19.65 9.09
C HIS A 28 20.38 -19.83 7.57
N PRO A 29 19.28 -20.49 7.15
CA PRO A 29 18.95 -20.66 5.72
C PRO A 29 18.82 -19.37 4.92
N LEU A 30 18.52 -18.23 5.58
CA LEU A 30 18.41 -16.91 4.96
C LEU A 30 19.71 -16.11 4.99
N HIS A 31 20.84 -16.68 5.43
CA HIS A 31 22.12 -15.98 5.50
C HIS A 31 22.52 -15.40 4.14
N ASN A 32 22.75 -14.10 4.07
CA ASN A 32 23.08 -13.33 2.87
C ASN A 32 22.11 -13.55 1.67
N ARG A 33 20.82 -13.78 1.96
CA ARG A 33 19.79 -14.00 0.92
C ARG A 33 18.77 -12.90 0.78
N MET A 34 18.82 -11.89 1.63
CA MET A 34 17.89 -10.78 1.62
C MET A 34 18.64 -9.47 1.40
N ASP A 35 18.10 -8.64 0.53
CA ASP A 35 18.47 -7.24 0.42
C ASP A 35 17.67 -6.45 1.46
N LEU A 36 18.33 -6.04 2.52
CA LEU A 36 17.74 -5.29 3.62
C LEU A 36 17.96 -3.78 3.48
N GLU A 37 18.63 -3.37 2.39
CA GLU A 37 18.82 -1.96 2.03
C GLU A 37 17.67 -1.43 1.15
N HIS A 38 16.82 -2.35 0.61
CA HIS A 38 15.69 -2.00 -0.24
C HIS A 38 14.43 -2.74 0.22
N ILE A 39 13.76 -2.20 1.25
CA ILE A 39 12.59 -2.82 1.85
C ILE A 39 11.32 -2.14 1.36
N GLY A 40 10.38 -2.92 0.83
CA GLY A 40 9.04 -2.49 0.50
C GLY A 40 8.01 -3.07 1.45
N MET A 41 6.96 -2.29 1.75
CA MET A 41 5.83 -2.78 2.54
C MET A 41 4.52 -2.58 1.81
N SER A 42 3.67 -3.60 1.87
CA SER A 42 2.30 -3.49 1.37
C SER A 42 1.30 -4.05 2.38
N GLY A 43 0.06 -3.59 2.26
CA GLY A 43 -1.02 -4.12 3.08
C GLY A 43 -2.38 -3.82 2.49
N HIS A 44 -3.34 -4.73 2.74
CA HIS A 44 -4.72 -4.59 2.32
C HIS A 44 -5.63 -4.32 3.53
N SER A 45 -6.58 -3.42 3.37
CA SER A 45 -7.60 -3.13 4.38
C SER A 45 -6.97 -2.71 5.72
N PHE A 46 -7.10 -3.52 6.77
CA PHE A 46 -6.43 -3.26 8.04
C PHE A 46 -4.90 -3.31 7.92
N GLY A 47 -4.37 -4.09 6.97
CA GLY A 47 -2.95 -4.06 6.61
C GLY A 47 -2.52 -2.74 5.98
N ALA A 48 -3.39 -2.09 5.18
CA ALA A 48 -3.12 -0.76 4.64
C ALA A 48 -3.05 0.30 5.76
N VAL A 49 -3.87 0.18 6.81
CA VAL A 49 -3.77 1.05 7.99
C VAL A 49 -2.41 0.90 8.67
N THR A 50 -1.91 -0.33 8.80
CA THR A 50 -0.57 -0.59 9.36
C THR A 50 0.52 0.00 8.43
N THR A 51 0.40 -0.22 7.11
CA THR A 51 1.33 0.31 6.09
C THR A 51 1.42 1.84 6.17
N LEU A 52 0.28 2.54 6.25
CA LEU A 52 0.24 3.99 6.36
C LEU A 52 0.84 4.48 7.69
N ALA A 53 0.58 3.75 8.79
CA ALA A 53 1.13 4.10 10.10
C ALA A 53 2.66 4.03 10.11
N VAL A 54 3.26 2.95 9.56
CA VAL A 54 4.73 2.79 9.50
C VAL A 54 5.37 3.61 8.38
N ALA A 55 4.59 4.10 7.41
CA ALA A 55 5.04 5.11 6.47
C ALA A 55 5.19 6.50 7.10
N GLY A 56 4.77 6.66 8.35
CA GLY A 56 4.90 7.91 9.09
C GLY A 56 3.61 8.71 9.24
N GLN A 57 2.43 8.11 8.98
CA GLN A 57 1.15 8.80 9.18
C GLN A 57 1.11 9.49 10.54
N LYS A 58 0.75 10.79 10.54
CA LYS A 58 0.47 11.50 11.79
C LYS A 58 -0.88 11.11 12.37
N LEU A 59 -0.88 10.89 13.66
CA LEU A 59 -2.06 10.60 14.46
C LEU A 59 -2.34 11.77 15.42
N PRO A 60 -3.52 11.83 16.07
CA PRO A 60 -3.79 12.82 17.09
C PRO A 60 -2.65 12.93 18.12
N LEU A 61 -2.42 14.14 18.64
CA LEU A 61 -1.30 14.48 19.51
C LEU A 61 0.07 14.37 18.82
N ASN A 62 0.12 14.53 17.50
CA ASN A 62 1.33 14.47 16.67
C ASN A 62 2.15 13.17 16.81
N ARG A 63 1.50 12.07 17.18
CA ARG A 63 2.15 10.75 17.26
C ARG A 63 2.43 10.21 15.86
N SER A 64 3.55 9.52 15.68
CA SER A 64 3.93 8.81 14.47
C SER A 64 4.64 7.51 14.82
N PHE A 65 4.63 6.54 13.92
CA PHE A 65 5.23 5.22 14.08
C PHE A 65 6.07 4.86 12.85
N GLU A 66 6.74 5.84 12.28
CA GLU A 66 7.55 5.65 11.08
C GLU A 66 8.63 4.57 11.28
N GLU A 67 8.71 3.64 10.31
CA GLU A 67 9.80 2.68 10.20
C GLU A 67 10.72 3.15 9.06
N GLU A 68 11.84 3.76 9.44
CA GLU A 68 12.74 4.44 8.50
C GLU A 68 13.42 3.50 7.50
N ARG A 69 13.52 2.20 7.82
CA ARG A 69 14.14 1.18 6.95
C ARG A 69 13.28 0.77 5.76
N ILE A 70 12.00 1.17 5.73
CA ILE A 70 11.12 0.87 4.60
C ILE A 70 11.20 2.01 3.58
N ASP A 71 11.49 1.67 2.32
CA ASP A 71 11.76 2.64 1.26
C ASP A 71 10.55 2.99 0.42
N ALA A 72 9.61 2.06 0.25
CA ALA A 72 8.43 2.24 -0.60
C ALA A 72 7.21 1.49 -0.05
N PHE A 73 6.02 2.02 -0.34
CA PHE A 73 4.77 1.54 0.25
C PHE A 73 3.68 1.32 -0.80
N VAL A 74 2.92 0.22 -0.66
CA VAL A 74 1.69 -0.01 -1.42
C VAL A 74 0.53 -0.23 -0.45
N ALA A 75 -0.48 0.63 -0.52
CA ALA A 75 -1.68 0.55 0.30
C ALA A 75 -2.90 0.13 -0.55
N PHE A 76 -3.40 -1.08 -0.33
CA PHE A 76 -4.61 -1.58 -0.98
C PHE A 76 -5.82 -1.27 -0.09
N SER A 77 -6.84 -0.62 -0.64
CA SER A 77 -8.01 -0.15 0.10
C SER A 77 -7.62 0.76 1.29
N PRO A 78 -6.79 1.80 1.07
CA PRO A 78 -6.39 2.71 2.16
C PRO A 78 -7.59 3.40 2.79
N GLN A 79 -7.44 3.85 4.02
CA GLN A 79 -8.48 4.61 4.70
C GLN A 79 -7.88 5.86 5.36
N PRO A 80 -8.55 7.02 5.27
CA PRO A 80 -8.16 8.18 6.06
C PRO A 80 -8.28 7.84 7.55
N GLY A 81 -7.36 8.36 8.34
CA GLY A 81 -7.39 8.20 9.79
C GLY A 81 -8.58 8.90 10.42
N LYS A 82 -9.02 8.43 11.59
CA LYS A 82 -10.03 9.14 12.39
C LYS A 82 -9.37 10.19 13.29
N GLY A 83 -10.03 11.32 13.42
CA GLY A 83 -9.65 12.37 14.41
C GLY A 83 -8.55 13.33 13.96
N LEU A 84 -8.07 13.23 12.71
CA LEU A 84 -7.17 14.19 12.11
C LEU A 84 -7.54 14.37 10.63
N PRO A 85 -7.57 15.61 10.09
CA PRO A 85 -7.73 15.83 8.65
C PRO A 85 -6.66 15.11 7.83
N ALA A 86 -7.01 14.63 6.63
CA ALA A 86 -6.12 13.80 5.83
C ALA A 86 -4.81 14.52 5.46
N ASP A 87 -4.87 15.79 5.12
CA ASP A 87 -3.70 16.63 4.82
C ASP A 87 -2.70 16.69 5.99
N ARG A 88 -3.19 16.77 7.22
CA ARG A 88 -2.34 16.72 8.41
C ARG A 88 -1.82 15.31 8.68
N GLY A 89 -2.59 14.31 8.33
CA GLY A 89 -2.20 12.90 8.50
C GLY A 89 -1.12 12.45 7.52
N PHE A 90 -1.21 12.87 6.26
CA PHE A 90 -0.43 12.31 5.17
C PHE A 90 0.42 13.31 4.40
N GLY A 91 0.18 14.62 4.51
CA GLY A 91 0.80 15.66 3.69
C GLY A 91 2.32 15.80 3.82
N HIS A 92 2.95 15.08 4.71
CA HIS A 92 4.40 15.07 4.95
C HIS A 92 5.09 13.77 4.53
N LEU A 93 4.35 12.75 4.05
CA LEU A 93 4.91 11.44 3.68
C LEU A 93 5.77 11.55 2.43
N ALA A 94 7.09 11.62 2.59
CA ALA A 94 8.03 11.85 1.49
C ALA A 94 8.28 10.62 0.62
N LYS A 95 8.30 9.41 1.20
CA LYS A 95 8.67 8.16 0.52
C LYS A 95 7.68 7.77 -0.58
N PRO A 96 8.12 7.02 -1.60
CA PRO A 96 7.25 6.52 -2.68
C PRO A 96 6.04 5.77 -2.13
N MET A 97 4.86 6.07 -2.69
CA MET A 97 3.62 5.41 -2.26
C MET A 97 2.67 5.20 -3.42
N LEU A 98 2.11 4.01 -3.49
CA LEU A 98 1.06 3.61 -4.41
C LEU A 98 -0.21 3.28 -3.63
N CYS A 99 -1.28 4.01 -3.88
CA CYS A 99 -2.61 3.76 -3.31
C CYS A 99 -3.48 3.06 -4.37
N MET A 100 -4.08 1.93 -4.03
CA MET A 100 -5.01 1.22 -4.90
C MET A 100 -6.35 1.03 -4.21
N MET A 101 -7.44 1.35 -4.91
CA MET A 101 -8.81 1.18 -4.41
C MET A 101 -9.78 0.90 -5.56
N GLY A 102 -10.98 0.49 -5.23
CA GLY A 102 -12.07 0.33 -6.17
C GLY A 102 -13.18 1.36 -5.98
N THR A 103 -13.97 1.60 -7.02
CA THR A 103 -15.14 2.51 -6.92
C THR A 103 -16.25 1.94 -6.03
N GLU A 104 -16.32 0.60 -5.86
CA GLU A 104 -17.26 -0.10 -4.99
C GLU A 104 -16.58 -0.70 -3.73
N ASP A 105 -15.42 -0.19 -3.37
CA ASP A 105 -14.58 -0.68 -2.27
C ASP A 105 -15.14 -0.25 -0.89
N ALA A 106 -16.33 -0.71 -0.57
CA ALA A 106 -16.98 -0.49 0.72
C ALA A 106 -16.21 -1.16 1.88
N SER A 107 -16.42 -0.67 3.08
CA SER A 107 -15.82 -1.29 4.27
C SER A 107 -16.61 -2.53 4.69
N PRO A 108 -15.96 -3.69 4.89
CA PRO A 108 -16.64 -4.89 5.36
C PRO A 108 -17.14 -4.80 6.81
N ILE A 109 -16.64 -3.84 7.58
CA ILE A 109 -16.97 -3.66 9.00
C ILE A 109 -17.79 -2.39 9.27
N ASP A 110 -17.92 -1.51 8.29
CA ASP A 110 -18.69 -0.27 8.37
C ASP A 110 -19.46 -0.08 7.05
N PRO A 111 -20.70 -0.57 6.96
CA PRO A 111 -21.51 -0.46 5.76
C PRO A 111 -21.84 0.99 5.34
N SER A 112 -21.68 1.94 6.26
CA SER A 112 -21.93 3.37 5.98
C SER A 112 -20.68 4.07 5.38
N PHE A 113 -19.56 3.37 5.30
CA PHE A 113 -18.33 3.93 4.76
C PHE A 113 -18.45 4.14 3.24
N ASP A 114 -18.33 5.38 2.82
CA ASP A 114 -18.29 5.76 1.42
C ASP A 114 -16.93 5.35 0.78
N PRO A 115 -16.91 4.47 -0.24
CA PRO A 115 -15.68 4.08 -0.94
C PRO A 115 -14.86 5.25 -1.46
N ALA A 116 -15.50 6.36 -1.88
CA ALA A 116 -14.82 7.54 -2.39
C ALA A 116 -13.85 8.15 -1.36
N LYS A 117 -14.10 7.97 -0.07
CA LYS A 117 -13.21 8.45 1.01
C LYS A 117 -11.83 7.80 1.01
N ARG A 118 -11.65 6.65 0.36
CA ARG A 118 -10.33 6.02 0.24
C ARG A 118 -9.35 6.88 -0.54
N ARG A 119 -9.85 7.67 -1.49
CA ARG A 119 -9.06 8.61 -2.29
C ARG A 119 -8.53 9.80 -1.49
N GLU A 120 -9.12 10.10 -0.33
CA GLU A 120 -8.64 11.18 0.54
C GLU A 120 -7.18 10.94 0.98
N VAL A 121 -6.75 9.68 1.11
CA VAL A 121 -5.35 9.36 1.44
C VAL A 121 -4.42 9.85 0.34
N TYR A 122 -4.66 9.44 -0.90
CA TYR A 122 -3.83 9.84 -2.04
C TYR A 122 -3.87 11.37 -2.26
N SER A 123 -5.06 11.96 -2.22
CA SER A 123 -5.25 13.39 -2.43
C SER A 123 -4.51 14.27 -1.40
N ALA A 124 -4.23 13.71 -0.22
CA ALA A 124 -3.51 14.37 0.85
C ALA A 124 -1.99 14.17 0.80
N LEU A 125 -1.48 13.24 -0.03
CA LEU A 125 -0.05 13.01 -0.16
C LEU A 125 0.65 14.20 -0.82
N PRO A 126 1.90 14.51 -0.46
CA PRO A 126 2.67 15.55 -1.12
C PRO A 126 2.98 15.14 -2.57
N LYS A 127 3.29 16.13 -3.41
CA LYS A 127 3.75 15.88 -4.79
C LYS A 127 5.03 15.02 -4.79
N GLY A 128 5.24 14.28 -5.86
CA GLY A 128 6.42 13.44 -6.07
C GLY A 128 6.04 12.03 -6.49
N ASP A 129 6.77 11.04 -6.00
CA ASP A 129 6.62 9.63 -6.34
C ASP A 129 5.38 9.02 -5.65
N LYS A 130 4.21 9.53 -6.01
CA LYS A 130 2.90 9.16 -5.47
C LYS A 130 1.99 8.76 -6.61
N TYR A 131 1.34 7.59 -6.47
CA TYR A 131 0.52 6.99 -7.51
C TYR A 131 -0.83 6.56 -6.95
N GLU A 132 -1.85 6.69 -7.78
CA GLU A 132 -3.19 6.21 -7.49
C GLU A 132 -3.66 5.27 -8.60
N LEU A 133 -4.22 4.12 -8.22
CA LEU A 133 -4.99 3.26 -9.11
C LEU A 133 -6.40 3.12 -8.56
N VAL A 134 -7.38 3.60 -9.32
CA VAL A 134 -8.80 3.41 -9.04
C VAL A 134 -9.36 2.42 -10.05
N LEU A 135 -9.89 1.31 -9.57
CA LEU A 135 -10.47 0.25 -10.39
C LEU A 135 -11.99 0.38 -10.40
N ASP A 136 -12.56 0.64 -11.56
CA ASP A 136 -14.00 0.77 -11.71
C ASP A 136 -14.73 -0.55 -11.42
N GLY A 137 -15.81 -0.48 -10.64
CA GLY A 137 -16.59 -1.64 -10.18
C GLY A 137 -15.83 -2.59 -9.25
N ALA A 138 -14.61 -2.27 -8.82
CA ALA A 138 -13.87 -3.14 -7.92
C ALA A 138 -14.38 -2.99 -6.47
N GLU A 139 -14.74 -4.13 -5.88
CA GLU A 139 -15.11 -4.24 -4.48
C GLU A 139 -13.88 -4.44 -3.59
N HIS A 140 -14.06 -4.34 -2.27
CA HIS A 140 -13.01 -4.56 -1.26
C HIS A 140 -12.24 -5.88 -1.44
N SER A 141 -12.90 -6.93 -1.89
CA SER A 141 -12.31 -8.25 -2.14
C SER A 141 -11.44 -8.33 -3.40
N ALA A 142 -11.44 -7.31 -4.27
CA ALA A 142 -10.72 -7.33 -5.53
C ALA A 142 -9.19 -7.38 -5.35
N PHE A 143 -8.67 -6.94 -4.21
CA PHE A 143 -7.24 -6.90 -3.88
C PHE A 143 -6.72 -8.21 -3.25
N GLY A 144 -7.59 -9.18 -3.03
CA GLY A 144 -7.24 -10.52 -2.56
C GLY A 144 -7.57 -11.59 -3.59
N ASP A 145 -6.95 -12.78 -3.48
CA ASP A 145 -7.22 -13.89 -4.39
C ASP A 145 -8.39 -14.78 -3.92
N ASN A 146 -9.15 -14.31 -2.95
CA ASN A 146 -10.25 -15.08 -2.37
C ASN A 146 -11.44 -15.13 -3.34
N ARG A 147 -11.60 -16.26 -4.04
CA ARG A 147 -12.68 -16.56 -4.99
C ARG A 147 -13.97 -16.99 -4.28
N GLY A 148 -14.23 -16.49 -3.07
CA GLY A 148 -15.44 -16.86 -2.32
C GLY A 148 -16.73 -16.49 -3.02
N LEU A 149 -17.85 -17.10 -2.57
CA LEU A 149 -19.22 -16.92 -3.10
C LEU A 149 -19.70 -15.45 -3.21
N ARG A 150 -19.03 -14.52 -2.56
CA ARG A 150 -19.35 -13.08 -2.58
C ARG A 150 -18.71 -12.30 -3.74
N SER A 151 -17.84 -12.93 -4.53
CA SER A 151 -17.12 -12.28 -5.65
C SER A 151 -17.77 -12.60 -7.00
N ARG A 152 -19.10 -12.44 -7.12
CA ARG A 152 -19.84 -12.84 -8.33
C ARG A 152 -19.58 -11.96 -9.56
N ASN A 153 -19.11 -10.72 -9.38
CA ASN A 153 -18.94 -9.73 -10.46
C ASN A 153 -17.52 -9.27 -10.63
N ARG A 154 -16.52 -10.10 -10.31
CA ARG A 154 -15.13 -9.73 -10.41
C ARG A 154 -14.72 -9.54 -11.87
N ASN A 155 -14.30 -8.32 -12.22
CA ASN A 155 -13.70 -8.04 -13.53
C ASN A 155 -12.35 -8.79 -13.64
N PRO A 156 -12.18 -9.71 -14.61
CA PRO A 156 -10.96 -10.50 -14.76
C PRO A 156 -9.72 -9.66 -15.06
N LYS A 157 -9.89 -8.40 -15.49
CA LYS A 157 -8.79 -7.48 -15.79
C LYS A 157 -8.22 -6.80 -14.52
N HIS A 158 -8.94 -6.78 -13.41
CA HIS A 158 -8.47 -6.11 -12.19
C HIS A 158 -7.17 -6.71 -11.65
N HIS A 159 -7.11 -8.04 -11.50
CA HIS A 159 -5.93 -8.71 -10.97
C HIS A 159 -4.65 -8.51 -11.81
N PRO A 160 -4.68 -8.71 -13.15
CA PRO A 160 -3.53 -8.39 -13.99
C PRO A 160 -3.08 -6.93 -13.87
N ALA A 161 -4.01 -5.98 -13.77
CA ALA A 161 -3.68 -4.57 -13.59
C ALA A 161 -2.99 -4.30 -12.25
N ILE A 162 -3.55 -4.84 -11.16
CA ILE A 162 -2.95 -4.74 -9.82
C ILE A 162 -1.53 -5.30 -9.83
N GLN A 163 -1.34 -6.50 -10.38
CA GLN A 163 -0.04 -7.17 -10.43
C GLN A 163 0.97 -6.38 -11.26
N GLN A 164 0.59 -5.95 -12.45
CA GLN A 164 1.48 -5.24 -13.36
C GLN A 164 1.94 -3.89 -12.77
N ILE A 165 1.01 -3.11 -12.22
CA ILE A 165 1.33 -1.79 -11.66
C ILE A 165 2.14 -1.95 -10.37
N SER A 166 1.78 -2.90 -9.50
CA SER A 166 2.56 -3.19 -8.29
C SER A 166 3.98 -3.62 -8.61
N LEU A 167 4.15 -4.52 -9.60
CA LEU A 167 5.48 -4.99 -10.01
C LEU A 167 6.34 -3.83 -10.53
N ARG A 168 5.79 -2.98 -11.41
CA ARG A 168 6.51 -1.79 -11.91
C ARG A 168 6.86 -0.81 -10.81
N PHE A 169 5.98 -0.66 -9.82
CA PHE A 169 6.26 0.17 -8.65
C PHE A 169 7.44 -0.37 -7.83
N TRP A 170 7.47 -1.67 -7.56
CA TRP A 170 8.58 -2.31 -6.85
C TRP A 170 9.88 -2.27 -7.65
N ASP A 171 9.84 -2.52 -8.96
CA ASP A 171 11.02 -2.42 -9.82
C ASP A 171 11.60 -1.00 -9.82
N ALA A 172 10.73 0.03 -9.89
CA ALA A 172 11.17 1.42 -9.85
C ALA A 172 11.82 1.82 -8.53
N TYR A 173 11.24 1.42 -7.38
CA TYR A 173 11.61 1.99 -6.09
C TYR A 173 12.43 1.07 -5.18
N LEU A 174 12.49 -0.22 -5.48
CA LEU A 174 13.35 -1.16 -4.74
C LEU A 174 14.53 -1.65 -5.58
N LYS A 175 14.45 -1.59 -6.92
CA LYS A 175 15.54 -2.01 -7.82
C LYS A 175 16.16 -0.84 -8.58
N GLY A 176 15.64 0.37 -8.44
CA GLY A 176 16.13 1.55 -9.14
C GLY A 176 15.93 1.49 -10.66
N ASP A 177 14.88 0.79 -11.14
CA ASP A 177 14.59 0.71 -12.57
C ASP A 177 13.92 2.00 -13.08
N ASP A 178 14.73 2.86 -13.69
CA ASP A 178 14.26 4.12 -14.29
C ASP A 178 13.22 3.89 -15.39
N SER A 179 13.30 2.78 -16.12
CA SER A 179 12.33 2.47 -17.18
C SER A 179 10.96 2.13 -16.58
N ALA A 180 10.93 1.43 -15.46
CA ALA A 180 9.71 1.17 -14.70
C ALA A 180 9.11 2.47 -14.13
N LYS A 181 9.97 3.37 -13.62
CA LYS A 181 9.54 4.68 -13.12
C LYS A 181 8.93 5.54 -14.23
N GLN A 182 9.59 5.64 -15.37
CA GLN A 182 9.07 6.36 -16.56
C GLN A 182 7.75 5.76 -17.06
N TRP A 183 7.62 4.44 -17.03
CA TRP A 183 6.39 3.76 -17.40
C TRP A 183 5.24 4.17 -16.48
N LEU A 184 5.45 4.15 -15.14
CA LEU A 184 4.44 4.57 -14.15
C LEU A 184 4.02 6.03 -14.32
N GLN A 185 4.94 6.91 -14.74
CA GLN A 185 4.71 8.35 -14.91
C GLN A 185 4.13 8.72 -16.28
N SER A 186 3.85 7.73 -17.13
CA SER A 186 3.30 7.91 -18.48
C SER A 186 1.84 7.47 -18.56
N ASN A 187 1.22 7.59 -19.73
CA ASN A 187 -0.12 7.04 -20.00
C ASN A 187 -0.12 5.52 -20.30
N ARG A 188 1.06 4.87 -20.29
CA ARG A 188 1.18 3.42 -20.57
C ARG A 188 0.43 2.52 -19.59
N PRO A 189 0.33 2.82 -18.28
CA PRO A 189 -0.46 2.00 -17.35
C PRO A 189 -1.91 1.81 -17.81
N LEU A 190 -2.57 2.85 -18.28
CA LEU A 190 -3.96 2.80 -18.76
C LEU A 190 -4.12 1.86 -19.96
N SER A 191 -3.27 2.00 -20.97
CA SER A 191 -3.33 1.17 -22.17
C SER A 191 -2.88 -0.28 -21.95
N ALA A 192 -1.87 -0.50 -21.11
CA ALA A 192 -1.31 -1.83 -20.87
C ALA A 192 -2.21 -2.72 -20.01
N THR A 193 -2.98 -2.13 -19.09
CA THR A 193 -3.90 -2.89 -18.22
C THR A 193 -5.18 -3.30 -18.94
N GLY A 194 -5.49 -2.73 -20.10
CA GLY A 194 -6.70 -3.01 -20.87
C GLY A 194 -7.98 -2.60 -20.15
N LEU A 195 -7.88 -1.70 -19.17
CA LEU A 195 -9.02 -1.21 -18.38
C LEU A 195 -9.75 -0.05 -19.09
N GLY A 196 -9.17 0.46 -20.19
CA GLY A 196 -9.74 1.57 -20.93
C GLY A 196 -9.58 2.93 -20.22
N ASP A 197 -9.97 3.98 -20.92
CA ASP A 197 -10.09 5.31 -20.34
C ASP A 197 -11.31 5.34 -19.40
N VAL A 198 -11.10 5.60 -18.14
CA VAL A 198 -12.15 5.89 -17.17
C VAL A 198 -12.04 7.34 -16.79
#